data_3e00939721a9fe0ea0acfabe06799c3b
#
_entry.id   3e00939721a9fe0ea0acfabe06799c3b
#
_cell.length_a   1.000
_cell.length_b   1.000
_cell.length_c   1.000
_cell.angle_alpha   90.00
_cell.angle_beta   90.00
_cell.angle_gamma   90.00
#
_symmetry.space_group_name_H-M   'P 1'
#
loop_
_entity.id
_entity.type
_entity.pdbx_description
1 polymer ?
#
loop_
_entity_poly.entity_id
_entity_poly.type
_entity_poly.pdbx_seq_one_letter_code
_entity_poly.pdbx_strand_id
1 'polypeptide(L)'
;MRQFNLSGKHAVVTGGCSGIGNSIARTFIENKAYVHILDLDENQGQSVIESLGSDKASFHFCDVRDQAKVHNVFQSIAKDHPVDILVNNAGIANIGKVENTTEDDLDHVYAVNIKGVYNCLHACISIMKSNGGGVILNMASIAASAGLPDRFAYSMSKGAVVSMTLSVAQDYLGDNIRCNSISPARIHTPFVDGFISKNYPGKEKEMFEELSKTQPIGRMGKPEEVASLALFLCSDEAAFITGVDYPIDGGFTTLNT
;
A
#
# COMPACT_ATOMS: atom_id res chain seq x y z
N MET A 1 -18.36 -10.67 -20.18
CA MET A 1 -18.06 -9.92 -18.94
C MET A 1 -16.63 -9.44 -19.02
N ARG A 2 -16.33 -8.20 -18.68
CA ARG A 2 -14.93 -7.76 -18.51
C ARG A 2 -14.46 -8.29 -17.15
N GLN A 3 -13.36 -9.00 -17.10
CA GLN A 3 -12.68 -9.43 -15.89
C GLN A 3 -12.14 -8.22 -15.13
N PHE A 4 -12.12 -8.31 -13.80
CA PHE A 4 -11.56 -7.30 -12.90
C PHE A 4 -12.22 -5.91 -13.02
N ASN A 5 -13.53 -5.86 -13.14
CA ASN A 5 -14.29 -4.61 -13.28
C ASN A 5 -14.61 -4.01 -11.91
N LEU A 6 -14.19 -2.76 -11.67
CA LEU A 6 -14.49 -2.00 -10.45
C LEU A 6 -15.56 -0.91 -10.67
N SER A 7 -16.44 -1.07 -11.66
CA SER A 7 -17.46 -0.07 -12.01
C SER A 7 -18.39 0.21 -10.84
N GLY A 8 -18.52 1.50 -10.50
CA GLY A 8 -19.35 1.95 -9.37
C GLY A 8 -18.69 1.80 -8.00
N LYS A 9 -17.44 1.30 -7.92
CA LYS A 9 -16.69 1.21 -6.69
C LYS A 9 -15.92 2.49 -6.39
N HIS A 10 -15.91 2.88 -5.13
CA HIS A 10 -15.10 3.96 -4.59
C HIS A 10 -13.94 3.39 -3.78
N ALA A 11 -12.71 3.66 -4.23
CA ALA A 11 -11.49 3.19 -3.60
C ALA A 11 -10.74 4.34 -2.91
N VAL A 12 -10.32 4.14 -1.68
CA VAL A 12 -9.40 5.02 -0.96
C VAL A 12 -8.00 4.43 -1.04
N VAL A 13 -7.03 5.21 -1.54
CA VAL A 13 -5.61 4.79 -1.66
C VAL A 13 -4.73 5.78 -0.88
N THR A 14 -4.06 5.30 0.18
CA THR A 14 -3.11 6.12 0.93
C THR A 14 -1.72 6.08 0.30
N GLY A 15 -0.99 7.21 0.30
CA GLY A 15 0.28 7.33 -0.40
C GLY A 15 0.11 7.17 -1.91
N GLY A 16 -0.99 7.71 -2.45
CA GLY A 16 -1.40 7.49 -3.85
C GLY A 16 -0.76 8.46 -4.85
N CYS A 17 0.04 9.42 -4.41
CA CYS A 17 0.66 10.38 -5.30
C CYS A 17 1.89 9.84 -6.04
N SER A 18 2.51 8.76 -5.58
CA SER A 18 3.74 8.23 -6.19
C SER A 18 3.83 6.70 -6.16
N GLY A 19 4.79 6.17 -6.90
CA GLY A 19 5.21 4.77 -6.85
C GLY A 19 4.07 3.76 -7.00
N ILE A 20 4.01 2.80 -6.08
CA ILE A 20 3.02 1.71 -6.08
C ILE A 20 1.60 2.26 -5.92
N GLY A 21 1.39 3.20 -4.99
CA GLY A 21 0.07 3.79 -4.75
C GLY A 21 -0.51 4.49 -5.98
N ASN A 22 0.31 5.27 -6.70
CA ASN A 22 -0.10 5.93 -7.93
C ASN A 22 -0.44 4.92 -9.04
N SER A 23 0.36 3.86 -9.17
CA SER A 23 0.10 2.80 -10.14
C SER A 23 -1.21 2.06 -9.82
N ILE A 24 -1.49 1.79 -8.54
CA ILE A 24 -2.78 1.20 -8.11
C ILE A 24 -3.94 2.14 -8.45
N ALA A 25 -3.82 3.44 -8.13
CA ALA A 25 -4.86 4.42 -8.43
C ALA A 25 -5.18 4.47 -9.94
N ARG A 26 -4.16 4.53 -10.80
CA ARG A 26 -4.32 4.50 -12.27
C ARG A 26 -5.01 3.22 -12.73
N THR A 27 -4.52 2.06 -12.28
CA THR A 27 -5.08 0.77 -12.65
C THR A 27 -6.55 0.64 -12.22
N PHE A 28 -6.93 1.13 -11.04
CA PHE A 28 -8.31 1.11 -10.57
C PHE A 28 -9.22 2.02 -11.42
N ILE A 29 -8.75 3.22 -11.78
CA ILE A 29 -9.47 4.15 -12.65
C ILE A 29 -9.67 3.56 -14.06
N GLU A 30 -8.64 2.92 -14.64
CA GLU A 30 -8.72 2.24 -15.93
C GLU A 30 -9.76 1.11 -15.91
N ASN A 31 -9.98 0.51 -14.72
CA ASN A 31 -10.99 -0.51 -14.48
C ASN A 31 -12.27 0.05 -13.85
N LYS A 32 -12.51 1.38 -14.02
CA LYS A 32 -13.75 2.10 -13.75
C LYS A 32 -14.10 2.36 -12.29
N ALA A 33 -13.17 2.25 -11.36
CA ALA A 33 -13.36 2.78 -10.01
C ALA A 33 -13.24 4.31 -10.02
N TYR A 34 -13.91 4.94 -9.05
CA TYR A 34 -13.54 6.28 -8.60
C TYR A 34 -12.52 6.17 -7.47
N VAL A 35 -11.43 6.97 -7.50
CA VAL A 35 -10.33 6.83 -6.55
C VAL A 35 -10.15 8.11 -5.72
N HIS A 36 -10.19 7.96 -4.39
CA HIS A 36 -9.83 8.99 -3.42
C HIS A 36 -8.37 8.79 -3.00
N ILE A 37 -7.49 9.72 -3.39
CA ILE A 37 -6.07 9.68 -3.06
C ILE A 37 -5.83 10.46 -1.77
N LEU A 38 -5.24 9.81 -0.77
CA LEU A 38 -4.81 10.43 0.48
C LEU A 38 -3.29 10.51 0.51
N ASP A 39 -2.72 11.71 0.61
CA ASP A 39 -1.27 11.91 0.64
C ASP A 39 -0.91 13.21 1.40
N LEU A 40 0.39 13.39 1.70
CA LEU A 40 0.95 14.57 2.36
C LEU A 40 1.42 15.66 1.38
N ASP A 41 1.60 15.34 0.10
CA ASP A 41 2.10 16.29 -0.91
C ASP A 41 0.96 16.89 -1.72
N GLU A 42 0.52 18.08 -1.34
CA GLU A 42 -0.57 18.80 -2.02
C GLU A 42 -0.22 19.15 -3.47
N ASN A 43 1.04 19.53 -3.74
CA ASN A 43 1.46 19.90 -5.10
C ASN A 43 1.46 18.69 -6.02
N GLN A 44 2.00 17.57 -5.54
CA GLN A 44 1.98 16.33 -6.28
C GLN A 44 0.55 15.79 -6.42
N GLY A 45 -0.29 15.95 -5.39
CA GLY A 45 -1.70 15.57 -5.41
C GLY A 45 -2.48 16.25 -6.53
N GLN A 46 -2.33 17.56 -6.67
CA GLN A 46 -2.97 18.31 -7.77
C GLN A 46 -2.51 17.82 -9.15
N SER A 47 -1.20 17.68 -9.35
CA SER A 47 -0.64 17.18 -10.61
C SER A 47 -1.12 15.77 -10.95
N VAL A 48 -1.26 14.92 -9.94
CA VAL A 48 -1.77 13.54 -10.13
C VAL A 48 -3.24 13.56 -10.55
N ILE A 49 -4.09 14.37 -9.90
CA ILE A 49 -5.51 14.49 -10.27
C ILE A 49 -5.67 15.05 -11.69
N GLU A 50 -4.90 16.04 -12.08
CA GLU A 50 -4.89 16.56 -13.45
C GLU A 50 -4.56 15.45 -14.46
N SER A 51 -3.59 14.59 -14.15
CA SER A 51 -3.18 13.48 -15.02
C SER A 51 -4.15 12.31 -15.06
N LEU A 52 -4.94 12.11 -14.00
CA LEU A 52 -5.90 11.01 -13.88
C LEU A 52 -7.31 11.37 -14.39
N GLY A 53 -7.65 12.65 -14.38
CA GLY A 53 -8.98 13.19 -14.64
C GLY A 53 -9.76 13.44 -13.35
N SER A 54 -10.20 14.67 -13.15
CA SER A 54 -10.95 15.10 -11.94
C SER A 54 -12.36 14.48 -11.84
N ASP A 55 -12.85 13.92 -12.94
CA ASP A 55 -14.09 13.14 -13.00
C ASP A 55 -13.94 11.70 -12.49
N LYS A 56 -12.72 11.24 -12.23
CA LYS A 56 -12.39 9.86 -11.86
C LYS A 56 -11.61 9.73 -10.55
N ALA A 57 -11.06 10.83 -10.06
CA ALA A 57 -10.30 10.84 -8.82
C ALA A 57 -10.42 12.16 -8.06
N SER A 58 -10.21 12.10 -6.76
CA SER A 58 -10.07 13.26 -5.88
C SER A 58 -8.84 13.13 -5.00
N PHE A 59 -8.24 14.26 -4.64
CA PHE A 59 -7.13 14.34 -3.71
C PHE A 59 -7.60 14.86 -2.35
N HIS A 60 -7.09 14.25 -1.29
CA HIS A 60 -7.31 14.66 0.10
C HIS A 60 -5.97 14.76 0.81
N PHE A 61 -5.59 15.95 1.23
CA PHE A 61 -4.43 16.12 2.12
C PHE A 61 -4.68 15.41 3.44
N CYS A 62 -3.89 14.38 3.72
CA CYS A 62 -4.08 13.55 4.91
C CYS A 62 -2.77 12.96 5.42
N ASP A 63 -2.40 13.35 6.65
CA ASP A 63 -1.37 12.62 7.40
C ASP A 63 -2.01 11.41 8.07
N VAL A 64 -1.64 10.21 7.64
CA VAL A 64 -2.18 8.97 8.21
C VAL A 64 -1.84 8.78 9.69
N ARG A 65 -0.84 9.50 10.23
CA ARG A 65 -0.47 9.48 11.64
C ARG A 65 -1.49 10.18 12.54
N ASP A 66 -2.23 11.13 11.96
CA ASP A 66 -3.27 11.91 12.65
C ASP A 66 -4.63 11.22 12.53
N GLN A 67 -5.03 10.54 13.60
CA GLN A 67 -6.29 9.79 13.65
C GLN A 67 -7.52 10.67 13.42
N ALA A 68 -7.54 11.89 13.98
CA ALA A 68 -8.67 12.81 13.82
C ALA A 68 -8.78 13.28 12.37
N LYS A 69 -7.66 13.61 11.73
CA LYS A 69 -7.60 13.98 10.32
C LYS A 69 -8.09 12.84 9.43
N VAL A 70 -7.57 11.63 9.63
CA VAL A 70 -8.01 10.42 8.90
C VAL A 70 -9.52 10.22 9.07
N HIS A 71 -10.03 10.22 10.29
CA HIS A 71 -11.45 10.08 10.56
C HIS A 71 -12.29 11.12 9.78
N ASN A 72 -11.90 12.40 9.86
CA ASN A 72 -12.63 13.48 9.19
C ASN A 72 -12.63 13.32 7.66
N VAL A 73 -11.52 12.90 7.06
CA VAL A 73 -11.43 12.64 5.61
C VAL A 73 -12.37 11.49 5.22
N PHE A 74 -12.33 10.35 5.93
CA PHE A 74 -13.21 9.22 5.66
C PHE A 74 -14.69 9.58 5.83
N GLN A 75 -15.04 10.33 6.88
CA GLN A 75 -16.42 10.81 7.08
C GLN A 75 -16.85 11.78 5.98
N SER A 76 -15.96 12.63 5.49
CA SER A 76 -16.26 13.52 4.36
C SER A 76 -16.53 12.73 3.08
N ILE A 77 -15.74 11.70 2.78
CA ILE A 77 -15.97 10.81 1.63
C ILE A 77 -17.30 10.08 1.78
N ALA A 78 -17.56 9.51 2.97
CA ALA A 78 -18.73 8.68 3.24
C ALA A 78 -20.06 9.45 3.21
N LYS A 79 -20.06 10.78 3.24
CA LYS A 79 -21.30 11.59 3.08
C LYS A 79 -21.89 11.46 1.69
N ASP A 80 -21.05 11.40 0.69
CA ASP A 80 -21.46 11.48 -0.71
C ASP A 80 -21.27 10.14 -1.46
N HIS A 81 -20.37 9.27 -0.95
CA HIS A 81 -19.97 8.05 -1.65
C HIS A 81 -19.71 6.89 -0.66
N PRO A 82 -19.99 5.64 -1.04
CA PRO A 82 -19.52 4.50 -0.26
C PRO A 82 -17.99 4.44 -0.25
N VAL A 83 -17.41 3.73 0.71
CA VAL A 83 -16.01 3.30 0.66
C VAL A 83 -16.02 1.78 0.47
N ASP A 84 -15.86 1.34 -0.77
CA ASP A 84 -15.88 -0.08 -1.13
C ASP A 84 -14.52 -0.74 -0.97
N ILE A 85 -13.45 0.02 -1.23
CA ILE A 85 -12.07 -0.48 -1.22
C ILE A 85 -11.19 0.47 -0.42
N LEU A 86 -10.39 -0.09 0.49
CA LEU A 86 -9.31 0.63 1.17
C LEU A 86 -7.97 -0.02 0.80
N VAL A 87 -7.04 0.78 0.25
CA VAL A 87 -5.65 0.37 0.04
C VAL A 87 -4.75 1.15 0.98
N ASN A 88 -4.26 0.50 2.02
CA ASN A 88 -3.27 1.04 2.94
C ASN A 88 -1.87 0.86 2.34
N ASN A 89 -1.44 1.84 1.54
CA ASN A 89 -0.15 1.82 0.86
C ASN A 89 0.86 2.81 1.44
N ALA A 90 0.43 3.90 2.07
CA ALA A 90 1.34 4.87 2.70
C ALA A 90 2.31 4.16 3.65
N GLY A 91 3.60 4.45 3.48
CA GLY A 91 4.63 3.85 4.31
C GLY A 91 6.02 4.41 4.03
N ILE A 92 6.88 4.28 5.01
CA ILE A 92 8.28 4.69 4.95
C ILE A 92 9.20 3.51 5.25
N ALA A 93 10.44 3.59 4.78
CA ALA A 93 11.50 2.64 5.15
C ALA A 93 12.49 3.29 6.12
N ASN A 94 13.12 2.44 6.92
CA ASN A 94 14.28 2.79 7.75
C ASN A 94 15.38 1.76 7.50
N ILE A 95 16.64 2.22 7.59
CA ILE A 95 17.82 1.38 7.46
C ILE A 95 18.57 1.43 8.78
N GLY A 96 18.69 0.29 9.43
CA GLY A 96 19.40 0.16 10.69
C GLY A 96 19.24 -1.23 11.29
N LYS A 97 20.27 -1.66 12.01
CA LYS A 97 20.21 -2.78 12.94
C LYS A 97 19.59 -2.32 14.25
N VAL A 98 19.27 -3.24 15.15
CA VAL A 98 18.63 -2.90 16.43
C VAL A 98 19.46 -1.90 17.24
N GLU A 99 20.77 -2.05 17.28
CA GLU A 99 21.68 -1.18 18.03
C GLU A 99 21.88 0.21 17.41
N ASN A 100 21.55 0.39 16.13
CA ASN A 100 21.70 1.64 15.39
C ASN A 100 20.35 2.31 15.05
N THR A 101 19.23 1.67 15.40
CA THR A 101 17.91 2.26 15.24
C THR A 101 17.63 3.15 16.44
N THR A 102 17.52 4.45 16.21
CA THR A 102 17.18 5.40 17.28
C THR A 102 15.72 5.27 17.71
N GLU A 103 15.37 5.78 18.87
CA GLU A 103 13.98 5.87 19.36
C GLU A 103 13.13 6.67 18.37
N ASP A 104 13.63 7.81 17.90
CA ASP A 104 12.93 8.66 16.90
C ASP A 104 12.69 7.92 15.58
N ASP A 105 13.65 7.15 15.08
CA ASP A 105 13.48 6.35 13.87
C ASP A 105 12.42 5.27 14.05
N LEU A 106 12.45 4.57 15.20
CA LEU A 106 11.49 3.54 15.54
C LEU A 106 10.07 4.13 15.63
N ASP A 107 9.93 5.23 16.38
CA ASP A 107 8.66 5.93 16.58
C ASP A 107 8.11 6.49 15.26
N HIS A 108 8.98 7.02 14.40
CA HIS A 108 8.54 7.51 13.09
C HIS A 108 8.02 6.38 12.19
N VAL A 109 8.73 5.25 12.11
CA VAL A 109 8.28 4.07 11.38
C VAL A 109 6.99 3.52 11.98
N TYR A 110 6.90 3.42 13.29
CA TYR A 110 5.68 2.99 13.99
C TYR A 110 4.50 3.91 13.66
N ALA A 111 4.69 5.22 13.76
CA ALA A 111 3.63 6.20 13.55
C ALA A 111 3.05 6.13 12.12
N VAL A 112 3.90 5.95 11.10
CA VAL A 112 3.44 5.87 9.70
C VAL A 112 2.94 4.48 9.36
N ASN A 113 3.78 3.45 9.53
CA ASN A 113 3.52 2.13 8.97
C ASN A 113 2.54 1.29 9.80
N ILE A 114 2.46 1.53 11.12
CA ILE A 114 1.58 0.77 12.02
C ILE A 114 0.36 1.59 12.40
N LYS A 115 0.59 2.73 13.09
CA LYS A 115 -0.49 3.59 13.55
C LYS A 115 -1.28 4.18 12.38
N GLY A 116 -0.61 4.54 11.27
CA GLY A 116 -1.27 5.04 10.07
C GLY A 116 -2.21 4.02 9.46
N VAL A 117 -1.78 2.76 9.32
CA VAL A 117 -2.65 1.66 8.86
C VAL A 117 -3.81 1.45 9.82
N TYR A 118 -3.54 1.40 11.14
CA TYR A 118 -4.59 1.30 12.17
C TYR A 118 -5.61 2.44 12.06
N ASN A 119 -5.18 3.68 11.91
CA ASN A 119 -6.07 4.83 11.82
C ASN A 119 -7.03 4.72 10.62
N CYS A 120 -6.51 4.29 9.46
CA CYS A 120 -7.33 4.08 8.26
C CYS A 120 -8.31 2.91 8.43
N LEU A 121 -7.87 1.79 8.99
CA LEU A 121 -8.74 0.65 9.32
C LEU A 121 -9.85 1.09 10.28
N HIS A 122 -9.49 1.76 11.37
CA HIS A 122 -10.45 2.23 12.37
C HIS A 122 -11.49 3.18 11.80
N ALA A 123 -11.11 4.07 10.89
CA ALA A 123 -12.05 4.99 10.25
C ALA A 123 -12.95 4.30 9.21
N CYS A 124 -12.43 3.29 8.51
CA CYS A 124 -13.08 2.67 7.36
C CYS A 124 -14.07 1.56 7.74
N ILE A 125 -13.76 0.73 8.74
CA ILE A 125 -14.53 -0.48 9.07
C ILE A 125 -16.02 -0.17 9.33
N SER A 126 -16.34 0.84 10.13
CA SER A 126 -17.74 1.20 10.41
C SER A 126 -18.50 1.65 9.17
N ILE A 127 -17.82 2.33 8.24
CA ILE A 127 -18.38 2.76 6.96
C ILE A 127 -18.65 1.54 6.08
N MET A 128 -17.68 0.64 5.93
CA MET A 128 -17.85 -0.59 5.15
C MET A 128 -18.99 -1.46 5.70
N LYS A 129 -19.09 -1.62 7.02
CA LYS A 129 -20.20 -2.37 7.65
C LYS A 129 -21.56 -1.76 7.28
N SER A 130 -21.71 -0.44 7.35
CA SER A 130 -22.96 0.23 7.00
C SER A 130 -23.29 0.14 5.50
N ASN A 131 -22.29 -0.06 4.65
CA ASN A 131 -22.45 -0.22 3.19
C ASN A 131 -22.64 -1.69 2.77
N GLY A 132 -22.67 -2.65 3.71
CA GLY A 132 -22.87 -4.07 3.43
C GLY A 132 -21.62 -4.84 3.06
N GLY A 133 -20.44 -4.30 3.36
CA GLY A 133 -19.14 -4.96 3.17
C GLY A 133 -18.12 -4.10 2.44
N GLY A 134 -16.97 -4.70 2.12
CA GLY A 134 -15.88 -4.02 1.41
C GLY A 134 -14.63 -4.87 1.29
N VAL A 135 -13.61 -4.28 0.70
CA VAL A 135 -12.30 -4.93 0.53
C VAL A 135 -11.19 -4.04 1.08
N ILE A 136 -10.34 -4.63 1.90
CA ILE A 136 -9.15 -3.98 2.45
C ILE A 136 -7.92 -4.67 1.90
N LEU A 137 -6.99 -3.87 1.39
CA LEU A 137 -5.70 -4.32 0.91
C LEU A 137 -4.59 -3.55 1.63
N ASN A 138 -3.75 -4.27 2.36
CA ASN A 138 -2.63 -3.68 3.09
C ASN A 138 -1.31 -3.92 2.36
N MET A 139 -0.49 -2.88 2.21
CA MET A 139 0.84 -3.00 1.63
C MET A 139 1.85 -3.39 2.70
N ALA A 140 2.13 -4.69 2.78
CA ALA A 140 3.19 -5.25 3.63
C ALA A 140 4.56 -5.17 2.92
N SER A 141 5.38 -6.19 3.04
CA SER A 141 6.68 -6.37 2.37
C SER A 141 7.19 -7.77 2.64
N ILE A 142 8.06 -8.32 1.78
CA ILE A 142 8.81 -9.53 2.10
C ILE A 142 9.61 -9.40 3.42
N ALA A 143 9.91 -8.17 3.84
CA ALA A 143 10.54 -7.89 5.14
C ALA A 143 9.69 -8.33 6.35
N ALA A 144 8.40 -8.63 6.16
CA ALA A 144 7.53 -9.18 7.20
C ALA A 144 7.85 -10.64 7.51
N SER A 145 8.35 -11.41 6.55
CA SER A 145 8.56 -12.86 6.64
C SER A 145 10.00 -13.30 6.35
N ALA A 146 10.79 -12.48 5.65
CA ALA A 146 12.19 -12.74 5.36
C ALA A 146 13.10 -11.89 6.24
N GLY A 147 14.18 -12.51 6.79
CA GLY A 147 15.23 -11.80 7.52
C GLY A 147 16.08 -10.97 6.58
N LEU A 148 15.82 -9.67 6.51
CA LEU A 148 16.59 -8.74 5.69
C LEU A 148 17.61 -8.00 6.56
N PRO A 149 18.88 -7.88 6.14
CA PRO A 149 19.87 -7.11 6.88
C PRO A 149 19.50 -5.63 6.93
N ASP A 150 19.83 -4.99 8.04
CA ASP A 150 19.67 -3.55 8.26
C ASP A 150 18.24 -3.02 8.05
N ARG A 151 17.22 -3.80 8.48
CA ARG A 151 15.79 -3.46 8.32
C ARG A 151 14.98 -3.65 9.61
N PHE A 152 15.60 -3.49 10.78
CA PHE A 152 14.94 -3.83 12.06
C PHE A 152 13.57 -3.18 12.24
N ALA A 153 13.49 -1.85 12.30
CA ALA A 153 12.21 -1.15 12.51
C ALA A 153 11.21 -1.37 11.34
N TYR A 154 11.73 -1.37 10.12
CA TYR A 154 10.90 -1.60 8.93
C TYR A 154 10.28 -3.00 8.92
N SER A 155 11.10 -4.05 9.15
CA SER A 155 10.61 -5.44 9.19
C SER A 155 9.58 -5.65 10.29
N MET A 156 9.83 -5.11 11.49
CA MET A 156 8.87 -5.11 12.58
C MET A 156 7.53 -4.49 12.14
N SER A 157 7.58 -3.32 11.50
CA SER A 157 6.37 -2.63 11.07
C SER A 157 5.58 -3.40 10.02
N LYS A 158 6.25 -4.05 9.07
CA LYS A 158 5.60 -4.84 8.02
C LYS A 158 5.06 -6.17 8.54
N GLY A 159 5.70 -6.78 9.54
CA GLY A 159 5.15 -7.90 10.30
C GLY A 159 3.85 -7.54 11.02
N ALA A 160 3.81 -6.35 11.65
CA ALA A 160 2.59 -5.84 12.28
C ALA A 160 1.44 -5.65 11.26
N VAL A 161 1.73 -5.17 10.04
CA VAL A 161 0.72 -5.03 8.98
C VAL A 161 0.12 -6.39 8.58
N VAL A 162 0.93 -7.43 8.44
CA VAL A 162 0.44 -8.79 8.17
C VAL A 162 -0.46 -9.28 9.32
N SER A 163 -0.04 -9.07 10.57
CA SER A 163 -0.83 -9.45 11.75
C SER A 163 -2.18 -8.72 11.80
N MET A 164 -2.19 -7.40 11.53
CA MET A 164 -3.43 -6.61 11.44
C MET A 164 -4.34 -7.14 10.32
N THR A 165 -3.77 -7.53 9.18
CA THR A 165 -4.52 -8.10 8.06
C THR A 165 -5.28 -9.36 8.47
N LEU A 166 -4.61 -10.28 9.17
CA LEU A 166 -5.21 -11.53 9.65
C LEU A 166 -6.33 -11.27 10.67
N SER A 167 -6.08 -10.37 11.63
CA SER A 167 -7.08 -10.02 12.65
C SER A 167 -8.33 -9.40 12.03
N VAL A 168 -8.16 -8.42 11.14
CA VAL A 168 -9.29 -7.77 10.46
C VAL A 168 -10.04 -8.77 9.57
N ALA A 169 -9.34 -9.64 8.85
CA ALA A 169 -9.98 -10.68 8.04
C ALA A 169 -10.86 -11.59 8.90
N GLN A 170 -10.37 -12.04 10.06
CA GLN A 170 -11.11 -12.91 10.96
C GLN A 170 -12.30 -12.22 11.62
N ASP A 171 -12.09 -10.98 12.13
CA ASP A 171 -13.08 -10.29 12.94
C ASP A 171 -14.31 -9.83 12.14
N TYR A 172 -14.14 -9.57 10.82
CA TYR A 172 -15.18 -8.97 9.98
C TYR A 172 -15.67 -9.88 8.85
N LEU A 173 -15.46 -11.21 8.94
CA LEU A 173 -16.04 -12.18 8.01
C LEU A 173 -17.56 -12.09 7.93
N GLY A 174 -18.23 -11.92 9.07
CA GLY A 174 -19.68 -11.79 9.16
C GLY A 174 -20.25 -10.49 8.60
N ASP A 175 -19.40 -9.47 8.42
CA ASP A 175 -19.76 -8.16 7.86
C ASP A 175 -19.45 -8.07 6.35
N ASN A 176 -19.12 -9.18 5.68
CA ASN A 176 -18.75 -9.23 4.26
C ASN A 176 -17.56 -8.32 3.91
N ILE A 177 -16.59 -8.22 4.82
CA ILE A 177 -15.34 -7.48 4.60
C ILE A 177 -14.20 -8.47 4.39
N ARG A 178 -13.53 -8.38 3.24
CA ARG A 178 -12.31 -9.13 2.96
C ARG A 178 -11.09 -8.27 3.28
N CYS A 179 -10.06 -8.86 3.86
CA CYS A 179 -8.81 -8.17 4.14
C CYS A 179 -7.63 -9.06 3.75
N ASN A 180 -6.77 -8.56 2.86
CA ASN A 180 -5.56 -9.25 2.41
C ASN A 180 -4.36 -8.28 2.43
N SER A 181 -3.16 -8.82 2.33
CA SER A 181 -1.95 -8.03 2.13
C SER A 181 -1.17 -8.47 0.89
N ILE A 182 -0.41 -7.54 0.34
CA ILE A 182 0.62 -7.80 -0.65
C ILE A 182 1.97 -7.53 -0.01
N SER A 183 2.91 -8.44 -0.20
CA SER A 183 4.30 -8.35 0.25
C SER A 183 5.26 -8.21 -0.94
N PRO A 184 5.49 -6.96 -1.43
CA PRO A 184 6.44 -6.75 -2.49
C PRO A 184 7.87 -6.98 -2.02
N ALA A 185 8.71 -7.47 -2.94
CA ALA A 185 10.15 -7.39 -2.81
C ALA A 185 10.63 -6.03 -3.35
N ARG A 186 11.69 -6.02 -4.11
CA ARG A 186 12.26 -4.78 -4.65
C ARG A 186 11.50 -4.33 -5.89
N ILE A 187 10.73 -3.27 -5.74
CA ILE A 187 9.97 -2.63 -6.82
C ILE A 187 10.66 -1.33 -7.22
N HIS A 188 10.92 -1.14 -8.51
CA HIS A 188 11.52 0.08 -9.04
C HIS A 188 10.51 1.23 -8.97
N THR A 189 10.77 2.18 -8.09
CA THR A 189 9.93 3.33 -7.81
C THR A 189 10.81 4.57 -7.66
N PRO A 190 10.26 5.79 -7.73
CA PRO A 190 11.01 7.02 -7.41
C PRO A 190 11.70 6.98 -6.04
N PHE A 191 11.15 6.23 -5.09
CA PHE A 191 11.79 6.00 -3.80
C PHE A 191 13.12 5.24 -3.93
N VAL A 192 13.19 4.22 -4.77
CA VAL A 192 14.42 3.46 -5.04
C VAL A 192 15.44 4.33 -5.76
N ASP A 193 15.01 5.13 -6.74
CA ASP A 193 15.90 6.06 -7.46
C ASP A 193 16.47 7.11 -6.51
N GLY A 194 15.64 7.70 -5.66
CA GLY A 194 16.09 8.64 -4.63
C GLY A 194 17.05 8.00 -3.61
N PHE A 195 16.79 6.76 -3.21
CA PHE A 195 17.69 6.00 -2.34
C PHE A 195 19.05 5.77 -2.99
N ILE A 196 19.07 5.32 -4.23
CA ILE A 196 20.32 5.05 -4.98
C ILE A 196 21.10 6.35 -5.15
N SER A 197 20.48 7.43 -5.62
CA SER A 197 21.13 8.72 -5.85
C SER A 197 21.72 9.31 -4.57
N LYS A 198 20.99 9.18 -3.44
CA LYS A 198 21.46 9.70 -2.15
C LYS A 198 22.66 8.93 -1.58
N ASN A 199 22.66 7.60 -1.69
CA ASN A 199 23.62 6.76 -0.99
C ASN A 199 24.79 6.31 -1.87
N TYR A 200 24.66 6.39 -3.20
CA TYR A 200 25.66 5.91 -4.16
C TYR A 200 25.86 6.91 -5.32
N PRO A 201 26.19 8.20 -5.04
CA PRO A 201 26.36 9.20 -6.07
C PRO A 201 27.49 8.81 -7.03
N GLY A 202 27.19 8.87 -8.35
CA GLY A 202 28.13 8.49 -9.42
C GLY A 202 28.22 6.98 -9.70
N LYS A 203 27.45 6.16 -8.97
CA LYS A 203 27.36 4.70 -9.16
C LYS A 203 25.92 4.21 -9.33
N GLU A 204 25.03 5.10 -9.72
CA GLU A 204 23.58 4.84 -9.72
C GLU A 204 23.24 3.63 -10.60
N LYS A 205 23.85 3.55 -11.79
CA LYS A 205 23.61 2.45 -12.73
C LYS A 205 24.14 1.13 -12.20
N GLU A 206 25.35 1.11 -11.67
CA GLU A 206 25.98 -0.08 -11.08
C GLU A 206 25.12 -0.61 -9.93
N MET A 207 24.73 0.26 -9.02
CA MET A 207 23.90 -0.10 -7.88
C MET A 207 22.49 -0.57 -8.29
N PHE A 208 21.88 0.05 -9.30
CA PHE A 208 20.61 -0.42 -9.85
C PHE A 208 20.71 -1.85 -10.39
N GLU A 209 21.78 -2.16 -11.11
CA GLU A 209 22.04 -3.52 -11.64
C GLU A 209 22.31 -4.52 -10.51
N GLU A 210 23.08 -4.15 -9.49
CA GLU A 210 23.33 -4.99 -8.32
C GLU A 210 22.04 -5.29 -7.55
N LEU A 211 21.24 -4.25 -7.26
CA LEU A 211 19.97 -4.41 -6.59
C LEU A 211 18.98 -5.26 -7.41
N SER A 212 19.01 -5.16 -8.72
CA SER A 212 18.20 -6.00 -9.61
C SER A 212 18.56 -7.48 -9.51
N LYS A 213 19.85 -7.79 -9.45
CA LYS A 213 20.36 -9.17 -9.33
C LYS A 213 20.04 -9.83 -7.99
N THR A 214 19.67 -9.05 -6.96
CA THR A 214 19.22 -9.61 -5.68
C THR A 214 17.89 -10.34 -5.77
N GLN A 215 17.15 -10.16 -6.85
CA GLN A 215 15.91 -10.86 -7.11
C GLN A 215 16.19 -12.07 -8.01
N PRO A 216 15.74 -13.31 -7.66
CA PRO A 216 15.99 -14.51 -8.48
C PRO A 216 15.57 -14.37 -9.94
N ILE A 217 14.48 -13.63 -10.21
CA ILE A 217 14.02 -13.33 -11.57
C ILE A 217 14.97 -12.42 -12.36
N GLY A 218 16.01 -11.85 -11.72
CA GLY A 218 17.06 -11.04 -12.36
C GLY A 218 16.72 -9.58 -12.62
N ARG A 219 15.59 -9.08 -12.13
CA ARG A 219 15.18 -7.67 -12.24
C ARG A 219 14.36 -7.21 -11.04
N MET A 220 14.27 -5.91 -10.84
CA MET A 220 13.27 -5.35 -9.96
C MET A 220 11.86 -5.53 -10.56
N GLY A 221 10.85 -5.65 -9.69
CA GLY A 221 9.45 -5.56 -10.10
C GLY A 221 9.09 -4.13 -10.51
N LYS A 222 7.97 -3.98 -11.22
CA LYS A 222 7.41 -2.70 -11.60
C LYS A 222 6.17 -2.38 -10.74
N PRO A 223 5.86 -1.10 -10.48
CA PRO A 223 4.64 -0.72 -9.79
C PRO A 223 3.35 -1.30 -10.41
N GLU A 224 3.31 -1.41 -11.75
CA GLU A 224 2.17 -1.95 -12.50
C GLU A 224 1.95 -3.44 -12.22
N GLU A 225 3.00 -4.20 -11.92
CA GLU A 225 2.88 -5.61 -11.55
C GLU A 225 2.21 -5.75 -10.17
N VAL A 226 2.53 -4.86 -9.24
CA VAL A 226 1.86 -4.79 -7.91
C VAL A 226 0.41 -4.33 -8.08
N ALA A 227 0.18 -3.32 -8.92
CA ALA A 227 -1.16 -2.78 -9.19
C ALA A 227 -2.08 -3.82 -9.83
N SER A 228 -1.56 -4.69 -10.71
CA SER A 228 -2.31 -5.79 -11.32
C SER A 228 -2.77 -6.82 -10.28
N LEU A 229 -1.92 -7.16 -9.31
CA LEU A 229 -2.30 -8.03 -8.20
C LEU A 229 -3.31 -7.35 -7.27
N ALA A 230 -3.12 -6.06 -7.00
CA ALA A 230 -4.07 -5.26 -6.22
C ALA A 230 -5.45 -5.22 -6.87
N LEU A 231 -5.52 -5.02 -8.19
CA LEU A 231 -6.77 -5.06 -8.95
C LEU A 231 -7.49 -6.41 -8.79
N PHE A 232 -6.77 -7.52 -8.97
CA PHE A 232 -7.33 -8.86 -8.78
C PHE A 232 -7.89 -9.03 -7.35
N LEU A 233 -7.09 -8.73 -6.33
CA LEU A 233 -7.49 -8.93 -4.94
C LEU A 233 -8.67 -8.04 -4.52
N CYS A 234 -8.82 -6.86 -5.14
CA CYS A 234 -9.91 -5.93 -4.86
C CYS A 234 -11.17 -6.16 -5.72
N SER A 235 -11.10 -7.03 -6.72
CA SER A 235 -12.23 -7.35 -7.60
C SER A 235 -13.09 -8.51 -7.05
N ASP A 236 -14.24 -8.72 -7.67
CA ASP A 236 -15.18 -9.80 -7.33
C ASP A 236 -14.59 -11.18 -7.67
N GLU A 237 -13.64 -11.27 -8.61
CA GLU A 237 -12.93 -12.50 -8.96
C GLU A 237 -12.12 -13.07 -7.77
N ALA A 238 -11.79 -12.25 -6.79
CA ALA A 238 -11.12 -12.66 -5.56
C ALA A 238 -12.10 -12.85 -4.37
N ALA A 239 -13.40 -13.02 -4.61
CA ALA A 239 -14.41 -13.10 -3.55
C ALA A 239 -14.17 -14.23 -2.53
N PHE A 240 -13.47 -15.29 -2.89
CA PHE A 240 -13.14 -16.42 -1.99
C PHE A 240 -11.73 -16.28 -1.35
N ILE A 241 -11.15 -15.07 -1.39
CA ILE A 241 -9.80 -14.80 -0.88
C ILE A 241 -9.87 -13.76 0.23
N THR A 242 -9.53 -14.14 1.45
CA THR A 242 -9.38 -13.25 2.61
C THR A 242 -8.37 -13.83 3.61
N GLY A 243 -7.68 -12.98 4.37
CA GLY A 243 -6.71 -13.40 5.38
C GLY A 243 -5.42 -13.95 4.80
N VAL A 244 -5.00 -13.49 3.61
CA VAL A 244 -3.78 -13.99 2.95
C VAL A 244 -2.81 -12.85 2.72
N ASP A 245 -1.51 -13.13 2.93
CA ASP A 245 -0.40 -12.29 2.48
C ASP A 245 0.18 -12.85 1.18
N TYR A 246 0.19 -12.01 0.13
CA TYR A 246 0.65 -12.40 -1.20
C TYR A 246 2.03 -11.82 -1.49
N PRO A 247 3.10 -12.62 -1.51
CA PRO A 247 4.40 -12.17 -1.98
C PRO A 247 4.35 -11.87 -3.49
N ILE A 248 4.90 -10.72 -3.89
CA ILE A 248 5.20 -10.37 -5.27
C ILE A 248 6.67 -9.99 -5.33
N ASP A 249 7.53 -10.99 -5.48
CA ASP A 249 8.93 -10.94 -5.06
C ASP A 249 9.94 -11.52 -6.06
N GLY A 250 9.49 -11.93 -7.23
CA GLY A 250 10.38 -12.55 -8.22
C GLY A 250 11.07 -13.83 -7.73
N GLY A 251 10.45 -14.54 -6.77
CA GLY A 251 10.96 -15.77 -6.20
C GLY A 251 11.86 -15.57 -4.97
N PHE A 252 12.02 -14.34 -4.47
CA PHE A 252 12.95 -14.01 -3.39
C PHE A 252 12.73 -14.83 -2.12
N THR A 253 11.49 -15.06 -1.70
CA THR A 253 11.20 -15.77 -0.45
C THR A 253 11.20 -17.29 -0.59
N THR A 254 11.03 -17.82 -1.80
CA THR A 254 10.81 -19.26 -2.02
C THR A 254 11.88 -19.95 -2.84
N LEU A 255 12.55 -19.23 -3.75
CA LEU A 255 13.60 -19.77 -4.59
C LEU A 255 14.96 -19.41 -4.02
N ASN A 256 15.40 -20.13 -2.99
CA ASN A 256 16.75 -19.98 -2.44
C ASN A 256 17.74 -20.57 -3.45
N THR A 257 18.49 -19.71 -4.08
CA THR A 257 19.64 -20.05 -4.94
C THR A 257 20.93 -19.82 -4.20
#